data_0059c40c6387ad453839c6750d0eb684
#
_entry.id   0059c40c6387ad453839c6750d0eb684
#
_cell.length_a   1.000
_cell.length_b   1.000
_cell.length_c   1.000
_cell.angle_alpha   90.00
_cell.angle_beta   90.00
_cell.angle_gamma   90.00
#
_symmetry.space_group_name_H-M   'P 1'
#
loop_
_entity.id
_entity.type
_entity.pdbx_description
1 polymer ?
#
loop_
_entity_poly.entity_id
_entity_poly.type
_entity_poly.pdbx_seq_one_letter_code
_entity_poly.pdbx_strand_id
1 'polypeptide(L)'
;IYSFALQSLGRIGIGCAFVFTACAAFRLARFNVQVGIVDKKYFVGLASPLAAILVTAAVMVAIDHNEWVGQYDTAVMFLFAAWVVICGLLMVSNVKYYSFKEFDKKKVPFVVLIIGVLVMSIVLYDIPVGILAIGIIYALSGIVTTIKAKANL
;
A
#
# COMPACT_ATOMS: atom_id res chain seq x y z
N ILE A 1 4.57 0.23 14.22
CA ILE A 1 4.25 1.55 13.64
C ILE A 1 4.15 2.59 14.76
N TYR A 2 3.24 2.41 15.73
CA TYR A 2 3.05 3.37 16.81
C TYR A 2 4.34 3.66 17.56
N SER A 3 5.08 2.65 18.00
CA SER A 3 6.29 2.78 18.81
C SER A 3 7.45 3.51 18.12
N PHE A 4 7.51 3.47 16.79
CA PHE A 4 8.62 4.05 16.03
C PHE A 4 8.30 5.43 15.45
N ALA A 5 7.11 5.64 14.95
CA ALA A 5 6.83 6.84 14.16
C ALA A 5 5.71 7.72 14.72
N LEU A 6 4.79 7.16 15.50
CA LEU A 6 3.60 7.88 15.96
C LEU A 6 3.63 8.20 17.47
N GLN A 7 4.58 7.64 18.21
CA GLN A 7 4.65 7.82 19.67
C GLN A 7 4.85 9.28 20.07
N SER A 8 5.63 10.02 19.33
CA SER A 8 5.91 11.45 19.57
C SER A 8 4.70 12.36 19.34
N LEU A 9 3.71 11.91 18.53
CA LEU A 9 2.44 12.60 18.31
C LEU A 9 1.42 12.36 19.44
N GLY A 10 1.76 11.58 20.46
CA GLY A 10 0.92 11.32 21.63
C GLY A 10 -0.47 10.79 21.25
N ARG A 11 -1.53 11.51 21.67
CA ARG A 11 -2.93 11.09 21.43
C ARG A 11 -3.31 11.02 19.95
N ILE A 12 -2.74 11.89 19.11
CA ILE A 12 -3.00 11.89 17.65
C ILE A 12 -2.42 10.62 17.03
N GLY A 13 -1.21 10.23 17.43
CA GLY A 13 -0.57 8.99 16.96
C GLY A 13 -1.38 7.73 17.32
N ILE A 14 -1.95 7.68 18.53
CA ILE A 14 -2.85 6.59 18.93
C ILE A 14 -4.08 6.56 18.04
N GLY A 15 -4.69 7.73 17.77
CA GLY A 15 -5.85 7.83 16.88
C GLY A 15 -5.57 7.31 15.47
N CYS A 16 -4.44 7.69 14.87
CA CYS A 16 -4.04 7.23 13.53
C CYS A 16 -3.80 5.70 13.49
N ALA A 17 -3.13 5.14 14.51
CA ALA A 17 -2.93 3.71 14.62
C ALA A 17 -4.26 2.95 14.80
N PHE A 18 -5.18 3.50 15.58
CA PHE A 18 -6.51 2.94 15.76
C PHE A 18 -7.32 2.94 14.45
N VAL A 19 -7.32 4.06 13.71
CA VAL A 19 -7.98 4.15 12.39
C VAL A 19 -7.44 3.10 11.44
N PHE A 20 -6.12 2.93 11.35
CA PHE A 20 -5.51 1.91 10.50
C PHE A 20 -5.98 0.50 10.87
N THR A 21 -5.97 0.18 12.16
CA THR A 21 -6.40 -1.14 12.68
C THR A 21 -7.89 -1.38 12.44
N ALA A 22 -8.73 -0.38 12.68
CA ALA A 22 -10.17 -0.45 12.43
C ALA A 22 -10.46 -0.66 10.93
N CYS A 23 -9.78 0.06 10.04
CA CYS A 23 -9.89 -0.13 8.59
C CYS A 23 -9.49 -1.55 8.16
N ALA A 24 -8.43 -2.12 8.76
CA ALA A 24 -8.03 -3.49 8.49
C ALA A 24 -9.10 -4.51 8.93
N ALA A 25 -9.72 -4.29 10.10
CA ALA A 25 -10.81 -5.12 10.61
C ALA A 25 -12.06 -5.02 9.72
N PHE A 26 -12.48 -3.82 9.32
CA PHE A 26 -13.60 -3.62 8.40
C PHE A 26 -13.37 -4.30 7.05
N ARG A 27 -12.16 -4.22 6.52
CA ARG A 27 -11.80 -4.90 5.29
C ARG A 27 -11.92 -6.42 5.44
N LEU A 28 -11.44 -6.99 6.54
CA LEU A 28 -11.54 -8.43 6.80
C LEU A 28 -13.00 -8.86 6.93
N ALA A 29 -13.82 -8.11 7.66
CA ALA A 29 -15.26 -8.36 7.77
C ALA A 29 -15.93 -8.33 6.39
N ARG A 30 -15.65 -7.30 5.58
CA ARG A 30 -16.16 -7.18 4.21
C ARG A 30 -15.75 -8.37 3.34
N PHE A 31 -14.50 -8.79 3.42
CA PHE A 31 -14.00 -9.93 2.66
C PHE A 31 -14.77 -11.21 3.01
N ASN A 32 -15.00 -11.47 4.29
CA ASN A 32 -15.74 -12.64 4.76
C ASN A 32 -17.20 -12.68 4.27
N VAL A 33 -17.86 -11.52 4.20
CA VAL A 33 -19.25 -11.41 3.68
C VAL A 33 -19.31 -11.56 2.15
N GLN A 34 -18.26 -11.18 1.44
CA GLN A 34 -18.22 -11.19 -0.03
C GLN A 34 -17.69 -12.49 -0.64
N VAL A 35 -17.21 -13.42 0.19
CA VAL A 35 -16.76 -14.74 -0.28
C VAL A 35 -17.91 -15.47 -0.99
N GLY A 36 -17.76 -15.69 -2.29
CA GLY A 36 -18.73 -16.42 -3.13
C GLY A 36 -19.72 -15.56 -3.93
N ILE A 37 -19.76 -14.23 -3.73
CA ILE A 37 -20.73 -13.33 -4.38
C ILE A 37 -20.07 -12.43 -5.43
N VAL A 38 -18.77 -12.16 -5.35
CA VAL A 38 -18.09 -11.18 -6.21
C VAL A 38 -17.31 -11.84 -7.34
N ASP A 39 -17.39 -11.22 -8.53
CA ASP A 39 -16.59 -11.59 -9.71
C ASP A 39 -15.10 -11.69 -9.38
N LYS A 40 -14.49 -12.82 -9.75
CA LYS A 40 -13.08 -13.17 -9.47
C LYS A 40 -12.06 -12.27 -10.17
N LYS A 41 -12.49 -11.36 -11.05
CA LYS A 41 -11.61 -10.50 -11.88
C LYS A 41 -11.04 -9.30 -11.16
N TYR A 42 -11.74 -8.76 -10.17
CA TYR A 42 -11.33 -7.53 -9.47
C TYR A 42 -11.36 -7.71 -7.96
N PHE A 43 -10.30 -7.28 -7.31
CA PHE A 43 -10.29 -7.09 -5.86
C PHE A 43 -10.77 -5.68 -5.52
N VAL A 44 -11.65 -5.55 -4.55
CA VAL A 44 -12.14 -4.26 -4.06
C VAL A 44 -11.35 -3.86 -2.82
N GLY A 45 -10.71 -2.69 -2.88
CA GLY A 45 -9.86 -2.16 -1.83
C GLY A 45 -8.42 -2.70 -1.83
N LEU A 46 -7.49 -1.90 -1.28
CA LEU A 46 -6.08 -2.26 -1.16
C LEU A 46 -5.89 -3.50 -0.29
N ALA A 47 -5.07 -4.47 -0.70
CA ALA A 47 -4.80 -5.67 0.09
C ALA A 47 -4.17 -5.33 1.45
N SER A 48 -4.71 -5.88 2.57
CA SER A 48 -4.18 -5.60 3.92
C SER A 48 -2.70 -5.92 4.08
N PRO A 49 -2.17 -7.04 3.53
CA PRO A 49 -0.73 -7.29 3.54
C PRO A 49 0.06 -6.20 2.83
N LEU A 50 -0.46 -5.69 1.69
CA LEU A 50 0.22 -4.64 0.95
C LEU A 50 0.20 -3.30 1.67
N ALA A 51 -0.93 -2.94 2.32
CA ALA A 51 -1.00 -1.75 3.15
C ALA A 51 -0.01 -1.82 4.33
N ALA A 52 0.13 -2.98 4.96
CA ALA A 52 1.11 -3.19 6.02
C ALA A 52 2.55 -3.03 5.50
N ILE A 53 2.86 -3.61 4.33
CA ILE A 53 4.17 -3.48 3.67
C ILE A 53 4.47 -2.01 3.35
N LEU A 54 3.51 -1.27 2.78
CA LEU A 54 3.68 0.15 2.45
C LEU A 54 4.00 1.00 3.68
N VAL A 55 3.30 0.78 4.79
CA VAL A 55 3.55 1.52 6.02
C VAL A 55 4.88 1.12 6.66
N THR A 56 5.21 -0.18 6.65
CA THR A 56 6.49 -0.67 7.21
C THR A 56 7.67 -0.20 6.36
N ALA A 57 7.59 -0.26 5.03
CA ALA A 57 8.63 0.23 4.13
C ALA A 57 8.87 1.73 4.32
N ALA A 58 7.82 2.53 4.49
CA ALA A 58 7.96 3.96 4.77
C ALA A 58 8.70 4.22 6.10
N VAL A 59 8.45 3.41 7.15
CA VAL A 59 9.21 3.49 8.41
C VAL A 59 10.68 3.12 8.19
N MET A 60 10.95 2.04 7.43
CA MET A 60 12.32 1.60 7.15
C MET A 60 13.10 2.67 6.38
N VAL A 61 12.49 3.26 5.35
CA VAL A 61 13.10 4.38 4.61
C VAL A 61 13.43 5.55 5.55
N ALA A 62 12.53 5.89 6.46
CA ALA A 62 12.77 6.95 7.43
C ALA A 62 13.91 6.63 8.41
N ILE A 63 14.11 5.36 8.76
CA ILE A 63 15.21 4.91 9.64
C ILE A 63 16.55 4.90 8.90
N ASP A 64 16.59 4.38 7.66
CA ASP A 64 17.82 4.23 6.89
C ASP A 64 18.39 5.59 6.44
N HIS A 65 17.51 6.56 6.16
CA HIS A 65 17.90 7.93 5.81
C HIS A 65 18.00 8.83 7.06
N ASN A 66 18.63 8.33 8.11
CA ASN A 66 18.72 8.96 9.44
C ASN A 66 19.37 10.36 9.46
N GLU A 67 20.03 10.78 8.38
CA GLU A 67 20.50 12.15 8.18
C GLU A 67 19.31 13.15 8.07
N TRP A 68 18.12 12.68 7.68
CA TRP A 68 16.90 13.47 7.58
C TRP A 68 16.05 13.41 8.85
N VAL A 69 16.26 12.42 9.71
CA VAL A 69 15.47 12.12 10.92
C VAL A 69 16.19 12.58 12.20
N GLY A 70 17.39 13.12 12.08
CA GLY A 70 18.21 13.55 13.21
C GLY A 70 17.63 14.71 14.04
N GLN A 71 16.60 15.37 13.58
CA GLN A 71 15.66 16.21 14.32
C GLN A 71 14.27 15.86 13.82
N TYR A 72 13.50 15.17 14.64
CA TYR A 72 12.10 14.83 14.38
C TYR A 72 11.30 16.09 14.05
N ASP A 73 11.37 16.54 12.81
CA ASP A 73 10.58 17.68 12.38
C ASP A 73 9.11 17.29 12.49
N THR A 74 8.37 18.03 13.28
CA THR A 74 6.95 17.81 13.54
C THR A 74 6.17 17.62 12.23
N ALA A 75 6.60 18.27 11.16
CA ALA A 75 6.04 18.14 9.83
C ALA A 75 6.16 16.72 9.25
N VAL A 76 7.31 16.07 9.40
CA VAL A 76 7.56 14.69 8.92
C VAL A 76 6.67 13.70 9.67
N MET A 77 6.46 13.90 10.95
CA MET A 77 5.59 13.04 11.76
C MET A 77 4.12 13.16 11.35
N PHE A 78 3.64 14.37 11.07
CA PHE A 78 2.29 14.58 10.56
C PHE A 78 2.12 13.97 9.17
N LEU A 79 3.12 14.08 8.31
CA LEU A 79 3.11 13.48 6.98
C LEU A 79 3.04 11.95 7.07
N PHE A 80 3.79 11.36 8.01
CA PHE A 80 3.74 9.93 8.27
C PHE A 80 2.39 9.49 8.85
N ALA A 81 1.82 10.24 9.78
CA ALA A 81 0.49 9.99 10.32
C ALA A 81 -0.58 10.03 9.21
N ALA A 82 -0.52 11.03 8.34
CA ALA A 82 -1.39 11.14 7.17
C ALA A 82 -1.22 9.94 6.22
N TRP A 83 0.02 9.49 5.98
CA TRP A 83 0.31 8.30 5.17
C TRP A 83 -0.35 7.04 5.73
N VAL A 84 -0.24 6.80 7.04
CA VAL A 84 -0.87 5.66 7.72
C VAL A 84 -2.39 5.69 7.57
N VAL A 85 -3.01 6.85 7.76
CA VAL A 85 -4.46 7.03 7.59
C VAL A 85 -4.89 6.81 6.13
N ILE A 86 -4.14 7.35 5.17
CA ILE A 86 -4.43 7.15 3.73
C ILE A 86 -4.36 5.66 3.38
N CYS A 87 -3.34 4.94 3.81
CA CYS A 87 -3.24 3.50 3.59
C CYS A 87 -4.42 2.74 4.21
N GLY A 88 -4.85 3.14 5.42
CA GLY A 88 -6.05 2.59 6.07
C GLY A 88 -7.32 2.82 5.25
N LEU A 89 -7.55 4.06 4.82
CA LEU A 89 -8.73 4.42 4.01
C LEU A 89 -8.74 3.72 2.65
N LEU A 90 -7.58 3.55 2.00
CA LEU A 90 -7.46 2.80 0.75
C LEU A 90 -7.86 1.33 0.91
N MET A 91 -7.64 0.72 2.08
CA MET A 91 -8.08 -0.65 2.35
C MET A 91 -9.61 -0.80 2.33
N VAL A 92 -10.35 0.19 2.85
CA VAL A 92 -11.81 0.17 2.94
C VAL A 92 -12.47 0.76 1.68
N SER A 93 -11.71 1.47 0.84
CA SER A 93 -12.22 2.11 -0.37
C SER A 93 -12.79 1.12 -1.37
N ASN A 94 -13.68 1.60 -2.25
CA ASN A 94 -14.24 0.81 -3.36
C ASN A 94 -13.36 0.82 -4.62
N VAL A 95 -12.06 1.08 -4.47
CA VAL A 95 -11.10 1.06 -5.57
C VAL A 95 -10.94 -0.36 -6.09
N LYS A 96 -11.11 -0.53 -7.41
CA LYS A 96 -10.98 -1.82 -8.08
C LYS A 96 -9.53 -2.06 -8.48
N TYR A 97 -8.90 -3.07 -7.90
CA TYR A 97 -7.56 -3.51 -8.26
C TYR A 97 -7.64 -4.70 -9.21
N TYR A 98 -6.81 -4.68 -10.25
CA TYR A 98 -6.75 -5.79 -11.20
C TYR A 98 -6.18 -7.05 -10.52
N SER A 99 -6.88 -8.17 -10.65
CA SER A 99 -6.42 -9.46 -10.14
C SER A 99 -5.47 -10.09 -11.16
N PHE A 100 -4.21 -10.29 -10.78
CA PHE A 100 -3.22 -10.98 -11.60
C PHE A 100 -3.50 -12.48 -11.81
N LYS A 101 -4.66 -12.98 -11.37
CA LYS A 101 -5.02 -14.39 -11.40
C LYS A 101 -5.35 -14.92 -12.81
N GLU A 102 -5.64 -14.04 -13.76
CA GLU A 102 -5.93 -14.38 -15.17
C GLU A 102 -4.74 -14.11 -16.11
N PHE A 103 -3.50 -14.17 -15.63
CA PHE A 103 -2.38 -14.23 -16.56
C PHE A 103 -2.46 -15.55 -17.33
N ASP A 104 -2.87 -15.45 -18.59
CA ASP A 104 -2.84 -16.57 -19.53
C ASP A 104 -1.38 -17.05 -19.63
N LYS A 105 -1.08 -18.18 -18.98
CA LYS A 105 0.27 -18.75 -18.83
C LYS A 105 0.96 -19.07 -20.16
N LYS A 106 0.29 -18.84 -21.29
CA LYS A 106 0.72 -19.33 -22.60
C LYS A 106 1.72 -18.44 -23.34
N LYS A 107 1.88 -17.16 -22.97
CA LYS A 107 2.88 -16.30 -23.64
C LYS A 107 3.34 -15.17 -22.71
N VAL A 108 4.30 -15.43 -21.82
CA VAL A 108 5.04 -14.35 -21.19
C VAL A 108 6.07 -13.85 -22.19
N PRO A 109 5.94 -12.63 -22.76
CA PRO A 109 6.92 -12.13 -23.71
C PRO A 109 8.27 -11.96 -23.00
N PHE A 110 9.36 -12.30 -23.69
CA PHE A 110 10.73 -12.22 -23.16
C PHE A 110 11.07 -10.85 -22.56
N VAL A 111 10.48 -9.79 -23.11
CA VAL A 111 10.60 -8.41 -22.62
C VAL A 111 10.11 -8.27 -21.17
N VAL A 112 9.05 -8.99 -20.78
CA VAL A 112 8.53 -8.95 -19.39
C VAL A 112 9.54 -9.56 -18.42
N LEU A 113 10.27 -10.60 -18.83
CA LEU A 113 11.34 -11.18 -18.02
C LEU A 113 12.50 -10.20 -17.82
N ILE A 114 12.92 -9.50 -18.88
CA ILE A 114 13.96 -8.48 -18.79
C ILE A 114 13.53 -7.35 -17.84
N ILE A 115 12.32 -6.84 -17.99
CA ILE A 115 11.77 -5.80 -17.10
C ILE A 115 11.72 -6.31 -15.66
N GLY A 116 11.31 -7.55 -15.44
CA GLY A 116 11.29 -8.17 -14.11
C GLY A 116 12.66 -8.21 -13.45
N VAL A 117 13.69 -8.59 -14.20
CA VAL A 117 15.09 -8.61 -13.71
C VAL A 117 15.58 -7.19 -13.39
N LEU A 118 15.30 -6.21 -14.25
CA LEU A 118 15.67 -4.81 -14.00
C LEU A 118 14.99 -4.26 -12.75
N VAL A 119 13.69 -4.48 -12.60
CA VAL A 119 12.95 -4.06 -11.42
C VAL A 119 13.51 -4.73 -10.16
N MET A 120 13.80 -6.03 -10.22
CA MET A 120 14.39 -6.76 -9.11
C MET A 120 15.77 -6.21 -8.73
N SER A 121 16.59 -5.84 -9.71
CA SER A 121 17.91 -5.24 -9.47
C SER A 121 17.80 -3.88 -8.76
N ILE A 122 16.83 -3.05 -9.13
CA ILE A 122 16.57 -1.77 -8.48
C ILE A 122 16.09 -1.97 -7.03
N VAL A 123 15.21 -2.96 -6.81
CA VAL A 123 14.73 -3.28 -5.45
C VAL A 123 15.85 -3.80 -4.56
N LEU A 124 16.78 -4.59 -5.11
CA LEU A 124 17.92 -5.12 -4.35
C LEU A 124 18.97 -4.06 -4.01
N TYR A 125 19.04 -2.96 -4.77
CA TYR A 125 19.94 -1.85 -4.47
C TYR A 125 19.54 -1.12 -3.19
N ASP A 126 18.24 -0.85 -3.03
CA ASP A 126 17.66 -0.24 -1.82
C ASP A 126 16.30 -0.91 -1.55
N ILE A 127 16.29 -1.91 -0.69
CA ILE A 127 15.12 -2.75 -0.44
C ILE A 127 13.93 -1.95 0.07
N PRO A 128 14.05 -1.07 1.11
CA PRO A 128 12.94 -0.29 1.61
C PRO A 128 12.34 0.66 0.57
N VAL A 129 13.20 1.40 -0.14
CA VAL A 129 12.77 2.36 -1.17
C VAL A 129 12.15 1.63 -2.36
N GLY A 130 12.74 0.53 -2.80
CA GLY A 130 12.23 -0.28 -3.91
C GLY A 130 10.84 -0.85 -3.63
N ILE A 131 10.63 -1.41 -2.46
CA ILE A 131 9.33 -1.95 -2.05
C ILE A 131 8.29 -0.83 -1.92
N LEU A 132 8.67 0.31 -1.34
CA LEU A 132 7.80 1.47 -1.20
C LEU A 132 7.37 1.99 -2.57
N ALA A 133 8.31 2.16 -3.51
CA ALA A 133 8.02 2.64 -4.86
C ALA A 133 7.06 1.71 -5.61
N ILE A 134 7.31 0.40 -5.62
CA ILE A 134 6.42 -0.59 -6.26
C ILE A 134 5.03 -0.56 -5.62
N GLY A 135 4.96 -0.49 -4.29
CA GLY A 135 3.70 -0.46 -3.58
C GLY A 135 2.88 0.80 -3.88
N ILE A 136 3.52 1.98 -4.00
CA ILE A 136 2.87 3.24 -4.39
C ILE A 136 2.35 3.15 -5.83
N ILE A 137 3.16 2.65 -6.77
CA ILE A 137 2.76 2.48 -8.16
C ILE A 137 1.54 1.56 -8.25
N TYR A 138 1.54 0.46 -7.50
CA TYR A 138 0.39 -0.45 -7.44
C TYR A 138 -0.85 0.23 -6.85
N ALA A 139 -0.71 0.97 -5.75
CA ALA A 139 -1.81 1.69 -5.12
C ALA A 139 -2.43 2.73 -6.08
N LEU A 140 -1.60 3.47 -6.81
CA LEU A 140 -2.03 4.44 -7.82
C LEU A 140 -2.69 3.76 -9.03
N SER A 141 -2.20 2.61 -9.47
CA SER A 141 -2.78 1.85 -10.58
C SER A 141 -4.25 1.48 -10.33
N GLY A 142 -4.61 1.14 -9.09
CA GLY A 142 -5.98 0.86 -8.69
C GLY A 142 -6.90 2.07 -8.85
N ILE A 143 -6.42 3.26 -8.47
CA ILE A 143 -7.18 4.51 -8.61
C ILE A 143 -7.44 4.80 -10.09
N VAL A 144 -6.41 4.68 -10.94
CA VAL A 144 -6.52 4.87 -12.40
C VAL A 144 -7.50 3.87 -13.02
N THR A 145 -7.44 2.60 -12.61
CA THR A 145 -8.34 1.55 -13.10
C THR A 145 -9.79 1.85 -12.74
N THR A 146 -10.02 2.34 -11.52
CA THR A 146 -11.37 2.69 -11.04
C THR A 146 -11.94 3.89 -11.81
N ILE A 147 -11.12 4.92 -12.07
CA ILE A 147 -11.53 6.10 -12.83
C ILE A 147 -11.88 5.70 -14.28
N LYS A 148 -11.05 4.89 -14.93
CA LYS A 148 -11.34 4.38 -16.28
C LYS A 148 -12.60 3.53 -16.35
N ALA A 149 -12.83 2.68 -15.35
CA ALA A 149 -14.05 1.87 -15.27
C ALA A 149 -15.31 2.72 -15.09
N LYS A 150 -15.19 3.90 -14.46
CA LYS A 150 -16.31 4.84 -14.25
C LYS A 150 -16.54 5.74 -15.48
N ALA A 151 -15.51 6.00 -16.27
CA ALA A 151 -15.62 6.80 -17.49
C ALA A 151 -16.20 6.04 -18.68
N ASN A 152 -16.23 4.71 -18.62
CA ASN A 152 -16.78 3.83 -19.67
C ASN A 152 -18.20 3.33 -19.36
N LEU A 153 -18.87 3.88 -18.33
CA LEU A 153 -20.27 3.69 -17.98
C LEU A 153 -21.12 4.90 -18.39
#